data_417dafc6539f6ab4a77d8c6cb7c4ca21
#
_entry.id   417dafc6539f6ab4a77d8c6cb7c4ca21
#
_cell.length_a   1.000
_cell.length_b   1.000
_cell.length_c   1.000
_cell.angle_alpha   90.00
_cell.angle_beta   90.00
_cell.angle_gamma   90.00
#
_symmetry.space_group_name_H-M   'P 1'
#
loop_
_entity.id
_entity.type
_entity.pdbx_description
1 polymer ?
#
loop_
_entity_poly.entity_id
_entity_poly.type
_entity_poly.pdbx_seq_one_letter_code
_entity_poly.pdbx_strand_id
1 'polypeptide(L)'
;MSRENVTMIEITEITEVMNYIEGLSAVVFDLDDTLYSEKEYVRSGYKAVAEIISQVDDAEEKLWEAFERKKPAIDTVLKDEGIYSEELKERCLEVYRNHKPDIHLYFGVADMLKGIRKRGMNIGIITDGRPEGQQRKIYVLGLDALVDEIIITDELGGPEHRKPCGKAFHLMRDMIGNGGYSTMCYVGDNIKKDFVAPEELGMRCIWFRN
;
A
#
# COMPACT_ATOMS: atom_id res chain seq x y z
N MET A 1 -7.86 -29.96 -16.94
CA MET A 1 -8.22 -28.59 -17.38
C MET A 1 -6.91 -27.83 -17.48
N SER A 2 -6.51 -27.44 -18.68
CA SER A 2 -5.31 -26.63 -18.91
C SER A 2 -5.49 -25.29 -18.19
N ARG A 3 -4.57 -24.95 -17.28
CA ARG A 3 -4.49 -23.58 -16.74
C ARG A 3 -4.16 -22.67 -17.92
N GLU A 4 -5.13 -21.88 -18.37
CA GLU A 4 -4.79 -20.75 -19.21
C GLU A 4 -3.86 -19.88 -18.38
N ASN A 5 -2.64 -19.63 -18.89
CA ASN A 5 -1.71 -18.71 -18.24
C ASN A 5 -2.40 -17.36 -18.15
N VAL A 6 -2.73 -16.92 -16.94
CA VAL A 6 -3.19 -15.56 -16.69
C VAL A 6 -2.06 -14.64 -17.12
N THR A 7 -2.19 -14.00 -18.27
CA THR A 7 -1.18 -13.05 -18.75
C THR A 7 -1.25 -11.82 -17.86
N MET A 8 -0.16 -11.55 -17.13
CA MET A 8 -0.04 -10.32 -16.35
C MET A 8 -0.04 -9.10 -17.27
N ILE A 9 -0.89 -8.14 -16.97
CA ILE A 9 -0.98 -6.88 -17.71
C ILE A 9 -0.08 -5.87 -17.01
N GLU A 10 0.86 -5.26 -17.76
CA GLU A 10 1.72 -4.19 -17.25
C GLU A 10 1.15 -2.84 -17.65
N ILE A 11 1.08 -1.91 -16.71
CA ILE A 11 0.69 -0.51 -16.91
C ILE A 11 1.73 0.42 -16.26
N THR A 12 1.87 1.64 -16.78
CA THR A 12 2.77 2.67 -16.24
C THR A 12 2.03 3.88 -15.67
N GLU A 13 0.75 4.01 -16.03
CA GLU A 13 -0.17 5.00 -15.45
C GLU A 13 -1.30 4.26 -14.75
N ILE A 14 -1.52 4.53 -13.46
CA ILE A 14 -2.54 3.80 -12.68
C ILE A 14 -3.94 3.89 -13.28
N THR A 15 -4.27 4.98 -13.95
CA THR A 15 -5.57 5.20 -14.60
C THR A 15 -5.82 4.28 -15.80
N GLU A 16 -4.77 3.66 -16.37
CA GLU A 16 -4.89 2.67 -17.45
C GLU A 16 -5.65 1.41 -17.03
N VAL A 17 -5.76 1.14 -15.72
CA VAL A 17 -6.63 0.08 -15.18
C VAL A 17 -8.01 0.08 -15.83
N MET A 18 -8.56 1.28 -16.12
CA MET A 18 -9.86 1.46 -16.73
C MET A 18 -10.02 0.77 -18.12
N ASN A 19 -8.92 0.48 -18.80
CA ASN A 19 -8.89 -0.18 -20.11
C ASN A 19 -9.00 -1.71 -19.99
N TYR A 20 -8.79 -2.26 -18.79
CA TYR A 20 -8.64 -3.69 -18.61
C TYR A 20 -9.68 -4.32 -17.66
N ILE A 21 -10.67 -3.57 -17.20
CA ILE A 21 -11.65 -4.03 -16.21
C ILE A 21 -13.04 -4.32 -16.82
N GLU A 22 -13.21 -4.23 -18.12
CA GLU A 22 -14.50 -4.52 -18.75
C GLU A 22 -14.92 -5.97 -18.48
N GLY A 23 -16.21 -6.15 -18.11
CA GLY A 23 -16.79 -7.45 -17.79
C GLY A 23 -16.44 -7.99 -16.40
N LEU A 24 -15.70 -7.25 -15.58
CA LEU A 24 -15.41 -7.63 -14.20
C LEU A 24 -16.51 -7.19 -13.24
N SER A 25 -16.60 -7.87 -12.09
CA SER A 25 -17.50 -7.54 -10.99
C SER A 25 -16.79 -6.74 -9.88
N ALA A 26 -15.48 -6.91 -9.73
CA ALA A 26 -14.70 -6.25 -8.69
C ALA A 26 -13.26 -5.95 -9.11
N VAL A 27 -12.73 -4.83 -8.61
CA VAL A 27 -11.34 -4.41 -8.75
C VAL A 27 -10.74 -4.26 -7.37
N VAL A 28 -9.66 -4.96 -7.09
CA VAL A 28 -8.98 -4.95 -5.80
C VAL A 28 -7.59 -4.35 -5.97
N PHE A 29 -7.23 -3.41 -5.11
CA PHE A 29 -5.96 -2.69 -5.16
C PHE A 29 -5.07 -3.02 -3.97
N ASP A 30 -3.76 -3.01 -4.17
CA ASP A 30 -2.82 -2.70 -3.11
C ASP A 30 -2.90 -1.20 -2.77
N LEU A 31 -2.28 -0.78 -1.67
CA LEU A 31 -2.31 0.60 -1.22
C LEU A 31 -0.98 1.32 -1.49
N ASP A 32 0.09 0.86 -0.83
CA ASP A 32 1.41 1.50 -0.85
C ASP A 32 2.05 1.38 -2.24
N ASP A 33 2.59 2.46 -2.78
CA ASP A 33 3.14 2.57 -4.14
C ASP A 33 2.19 2.14 -5.28
N THR A 34 0.90 1.93 -4.97
CA THR A 34 -0.15 1.60 -5.95
C THR A 34 -1.18 2.73 -6.09
N LEU A 35 -1.74 3.23 -4.99
CA LEU A 35 -2.72 4.33 -5.01
C LEU A 35 -2.11 5.68 -4.63
N TYR A 36 -0.98 5.68 -3.97
CA TYR A 36 -0.19 6.84 -3.55
C TYR A 36 1.29 6.43 -3.44
N SER A 37 2.22 7.39 -3.32
CA SER A 37 3.64 7.10 -3.16
C SER A 37 4.01 6.83 -1.69
N GLU A 38 4.52 5.63 -1.36
CA GLU A 38 5.02 5.33 -0.01
C GLU A 38 6.15 6.28 0.40
N LYS A 39 6.90 6.84 -0.55
CA LYS A 39 7.93 7.84 -0.28
C LYS A 39 7.38 9.09 0.39
N GLU A 40 6.15 9.53 0.06
CA GLU A 40 5.50 10.66 0.76
C GLU A 40 5.27 10.32 2.23
N TYR A 41 4.80 9.09 2.53
CA TYR A 41 4.61 8.65 3.90
C TYR A 41 5.93 8.63 4.68
N VAL A 42 6.97 8.06 4.09
CA VAL A 42 8.31 8.02 4.70
C VAL A 42 8.83 9.43 4.94
N ARG A 43 8.71 10.32 3.96
CA ARG A 43 9.18 11.72 4.06
C ARG A 43 8.46 12.46 5.19
N SER A 44 7.15 12.38 5.25
CA SER A 44 6.38 13.03 6.31
C SER A 44 6.69 12.46 7.69
N GLY A 45 6.97 11.16 7.79
CA GLY A 45 7.41 10.53 9.03
C GLY A 45 8.79 11.02 9.49
N TYR A 46 9.74 11.20 8.55
CA TYR A 46 11.06 11.74 8.89
C TYR A 46 11.01 13.21 9.27
N LYS A 47 10.14 14.00 8.67
CA LYS A 47 9.89 15.36 9.11
C LYS A 47 9.46 15.41 10.58
N ALA A 48 8.52 14.54 10.98
CA ALA A 48 8.08 14.44 12.38
C ALA A 48 9.21 13.95 13.31
N VAL A 49 10.06 13.02 12.87
CA VAL A 49 11.24 12.57 13.64
C VAL A 49 12.27 13.69 13.79
N ALA A 50 12.51 14.47 12.74
CA ALA A 50 13.45 15.60 12.79
C ALA A 50 13.10 16.63 13.86
N GLU A 51 11.81 16.85 14.13
CA GLU A 51 11.35 17.70 15.25
C GLU A 51 11.79 17.16 16.63
N ILE A 52 11.89 15.83 16.79
CA ILE A 52 12.33 15.18 18.04
C ILE A 52 13.83 15.30 18.24
N ILE A 53 14.60 15.29 17.16
CA ILE A 53 16.06 15.43 17.15
C ILE A 53 16.50 16.81 16.62
N SER A 54 15.78 17.86 17.03
CA SER A 54 15.96 19.24 16.55
C SER A 54 17.35 19.85 16.82
N GLN A 55 18.19 19.22 17.64
CA GLN A 55 19.59 19.56 17.83
C GLN A 55 20.50 19.08 16.69
N VAL A 56 20.00 18.27 15.78
CA VAL A 56 20.71 17.81 14.58
C VAL A 56 20.37 18.73 13.42
N ASP A 57 21.38 19.40 12.89
CA ASP A 57 21.21 20.22 11.70
C ASP A 57 20.83 19.35 10.48
N ASP A 58 19.86 19.81 9.69
CA ASP A 58 19.37 19.13 8.49
C ASP A 58 18.92 17.67 8.76
N ALA A 59 18.30 17.42 9.92
CA ALA A 59 17.91 16.10 10.39
C ALA A 59 16.99 15.37 9.39
N GLU A 60 16.03 16.06 8.78
CA GLU A 60 15.10 15.47 7.79
C GLU A 60 15.88 14.98 6.56
N GLU A 61 16.78 15.80 6.01
CA GLU A 61 17.59 15.46 4.86
C GLU A 61 18.52 14.27 5.15
N LYS A 62 19.16 14.24 6.31
CA LYS A 62 20.02 13.13 6.73
C LYS A 62 19.24 11.81 6.86
N LEU A 63 18.03 11.86 7.42
CA LEU A 63 17.14 10.69 7.49
C LEU A 63 16.73 10.22 6.09
N TRP A 64 16.40 11.17 5.20
CA TRP A 64 16.05 10.86 3.82
C TRP A 64 17.21 10.24 3.04
N GLU A 65 18.41 10.81 3.12
CA GLU A 65 19.59 10.25 2.48
C GLU A 65 19.92 8.83 2.98
N ALA A 66 19.76 8.57 4.29
CA ALA A 66 19.96 7.25 4.84
C ALA A 66 18.94 6.26 4.28
N PHE A 67 17.68 6.67 4.13
CA PHE A 67 16.63 5.87 3.49
C PHE A 67 16.94 5.56 2.02
N GLU A 68 17.33 6.55 1.22
CA GLU A 68 17.70 6.34 -0.19
C GLU A 68 18.89 5.37 -0.35
N ARG A 69 19.81 5.37 0.63
CA ARG A 69 20.92 4.41 0.71
C ARG A 69 20.50 3.05 1.28
N LYS A 70 19.19 2.81 1.50
CA LYS A 70 18.61 1.57 2.06
C LYS A 70 19.19 1.20 3.44
N LYS A 71 19.54 2.20 4.23
CA LYS A 71 20.00 2.03 5.61
C LYS A 71 18.81 2.20 6.58
N PRO A 72 18.89 1.64 7.81
CA PRO A 72 17.95 1.94 8.88
C PRO A 72 18.13 3.41 9.30
N ALA A 73 17.35 4.31 8.71
CA ALA A 73 17.61 5.74 8.72
C ALA A 73 17.73 6.33 10.13
N ILE A 74 16.77 6.04 11.03
CA ILE A 74 16.79 6.55 12.42
C ILE A 74 18.05 6.08 13.13
N ASP A 75 18.35 4.77 13.12
CA ASP A 75 19.56 4.23 13.77
C ASP A 75 20.84 4.84 13.20
N THR A 76 20.90 5.03 11.88
CA THR A 76 22.07 5.59 11.19
C THR A 76 22.31 7.02 11.64
N VAL A 77 21.28 7.88 11.54
CA VAL A 77 21.43 9.30 11.89
C VAL A 77 21.76 9.49 13.37
N LEU A 78 21.05 8.78 14.27
CA LEU A 78 21.34 8.90 15.71
C LEU A 78 22.78 8.50 16.06
N LYS A 79 23.34 7.48 15.39
CA LYS A 79 24.73 7.02 15.60
C LYS A 79 25.74 7.98 15.00
N ASP A 80 25.51 8.43 13.76
CA ASP A 80 26.44 9.32 13.05
C ASP A 80 26.54 10.69 13.75
N GLU A 81 25.46 11.16 14.39
CA GLU A 81 25.43 12.41 15.16
C GLU A 81 25.85 12.22 16.65
N GLY A 82 26.19 10.98 17.07
CA GLY A 82 26.67 10.71 18.43
C GLY A 82 25.63 10.87 19.55
N ILE A 83 24.33 10.83 19.18
CA ILE A 83 23.21 11.02 20.13
C ILE A 83 22.40 9.75 20.35
N TYR A 84 22.89 8.60 19.87
CA TYR A 84 22.17 7.33 19.96
C TYR A 84 21.95 6.91 21.41
N SER A 85 20.70 6.64 21.76
CA SER A 85 20.30 5.84 22.90
C SER A 85 19.07 5.01 22.52
N GLU A 86 18.84 3.86 23.15
CA GLU A 86 17.65 3.05 22.90
C GLU A 86 16.37 3.84 23.20
N GLU A 87 16.36 4.65 24.25
CA GLU A 87 15.21 5.50 24.60
C GLU A 87 14.89 6.52 23.49
N LEU A 88 15.91 7.21 22.98
CA LEU A 88 15.70 8.19 21.88
C LEU A 88 15.27 7.50 20.60
N LYS A 89 15.85 6.35 20.26
CA LYS A 89 15.45 5.54 19.12
C LYS A 89 13.99 5.12 19.21
N GLU A 90 13.57 4.54 20.36
CA GLU A 90 12.17 4.13 20.54
C GLU A 90 11.21 5.32 20.44
N ARG A 91 11.57 6.47 20.98
CA ARG A 91 10.80 7.70 20.85
C ARG A 91 10.69 8.14 19.39
N CYS A 92 11.77 8.13 18.63
CA CYS A 92 11.75 8.43 17.19
C CYS A 92 10.88 7.44 16.41
N LEU A 93 10.97 6.14 16.71
CA LEU A 93 10.15 5.13 16.09
C LEU A 93 8.66 5.28 16.43
N GLU A 94 8.34 5.65 17.67
CA GLU A 94 6.98 5.93 18.10
C GLU A 94 6.39 7.13 17.32
N VAL A 95 7.15 8.23 17.24
CA VAL A 95 6.75 9.42 16.48
C VAL A 95 6.58 9.08 15.00
N TYR A 96 7.54 8.39 14.39
CA TYR A 96 7.45 7.94 12.99
C TYR A 96 6.19 7.11 12.74
N ARG A 97 5.87 6.16 13.62
CA ARG A 97 4.70 5.27 13.48
C ARG A 97 3.38 5.98 13.70
N ASN A 98 3.40 7.04 14.51
CA ASN A 98 2.18 7.72 14.99
C ASN A 98 1.95 9.10 14.36
N HIS A 99 2.85 9.58 13.48
CA HIS A 99 2.67 10.89 12.86
C HIS A 99 1.38 10.95 12.02
N LYS A 100 0.89 12.16 11.82
CA LYS A 100 -0.17 12.40 10.84
C LYS A 100 0.47 12.45 9.44
N PRO A 101 0.16 11.49 8.54
CA PRO A 101 0.79 11.48 7.22
C PRO A 101 0.41 12.70 6.38
N ASP A 102 1.38 13.22 5.64
CA ASP A 102 1.17 14.20 4.57
C ASP A 102 1.36 13.48 3.24
N ILE A 103 0.28 12.86 2.77
CA ILE A 103 0.25 11.94 1.62
C ILE A 103 -0.94 12.24 0.72
N HIS A 104 -0.79 11.98 -0.58
CA HIS A 104 -1.79 12.29 -1.59
C HIS A 104 -1.96 11.13 -2.55
N LEU A 105 -3.20 10.86 -2.98
CA LEU A 105 -3.46 9.91 -4.06
C LEU A 105 -2.71 10.34 -5.33
N TYR A 106 -2.21 9.37 -6.09
CA TYR A 106 -1.69 9.66 -7.42
C TYR A 106 -2.74 10.39 -8.26
N PHE A 107 -2.26 11.18 -9.21
CA PHE A 107 -3.14 11.95 -10.10
C PHE A 107 -4.16 11.03 -10.80
N GLY A 108 -5.42 11.42 -10.76
CA GLY A 108 -6.52 10.68 -11.40
C GLY A 108 -7.09 9.49 -10.62
N VAL A 109 -6.45 9.02 -9.52
CA VAL A 109 -6.92 7.86 -8.75
C VAL A 109 -8.33 8.05 -8.23
N ALA A 110 -8.64 9.18 -7.60
CA ALA A 110 -9.99 9.42 -7.06
C ALA A 110 -11.08 9.37 -8.14
N ASP A 111 -10.80 9.90 -9.33
CA ASP A 111 -11.74 9.88 -10.43
C ASP A 111 -11.82 8.50 -11.09
N MET A 112 -10.71 7.75 -11.15
CA MET A 112 -10.68 6.36 -11.58
C MET A 112 -11.56 5.49 -10.67
N LEU A 113 -11.43 5.57 -9.35
CA LEU A 113 -12.25 4.81 -8.39
C LEU A 113 -13.74 5.14 -8.56
N LYS A 114 -14.09 6.43 -8.67
CA LYS A 114 -15.47 6.83 -8.98
C LYS A 114 -15.95 6.28 -10.32
N GLY A 115 -15.08 6.23 -11.32
CA GLY A 115 -15.35 5.66 -12.63
C GLY A 115 -15.64 4.16 -12.58
N ILE A 116 -14.87 3.39 -11.80
CA ILE A 116 -15.08 1.97 -11.57
C ILE A 116 -16.46 1.75 -10.93
N ARG A 117 -16.77 2.50 -9.87
CA ARG A 117 -18.07 2.42 -9.18
C ARG A 117 -19.25 2.76 -10.11
N LYS A 118 -19.11 3.76 -10.99
CA LYS A 118 -20.13 4.11 -11.99
C LYS A 118 -20.41 3.00 -13.00
N ARG A 119 -19.44 2.10 -13.22
CA ARG A 119 -19.62 0.89 -14.06
C ARG A 119 -20.29 -0.27 -13.33
N GLY A 120 -20.68 -0.06 -12.06
CA GLY A 120 -21.34 -1.08 -11.22
C GLY A 120 -20.41 -2.13 -10.65
N MET A 121 -19.09 -1.88 -10.62
CA MET A 121 -18.10 -2.77 -10.04
C MET A 121 -17.82 -2.41 -8.59
N ASN A 122 -17.58 -3.43 -7.77
CA ASN A 122 -17.12 -3.26 -6.40
C ASN A 122 -15.62 -2.95 -6.37
N ILE A 123 -15.18 -2.21 -5.35
CA ILE A 123 -13.78 -1.82 -5.17
C ILE A 123 -13.30 -2.30 -3.81
N GLY A 124 -12.18 -3.04 -3.80
CA GLY A 124 -11.53 -3.47 -2.57
C GLY A 124 -10.10 -2.95 -2.44
N ILE A 125 -9.59 -2.93 -1.21
CA ILE A 125 -8.17 -2.72 -0.91
C ILE A 125 -7.69 -3.89 -0.05
N ILE A 126 -6.54 -4.49 -0.42
CA ILE A 126 -5.80 -5.43 0.42
C ILE A 126 -4.40 -4.85 0.63
N THR A 127 -4.10 -4.47 1.86
CA THR A 127 -2.82 -3.84 2.22
C THR A 127 -2.11 -4.55 3.36
N ASP A 128 -0.78 -4.66 3.25
CA ASP A 128 0.08 -5.24 4.28
C ASP A 128 0.56 -4.17 5.25
N GLY A 129 0.59 -4.49 6.53
CA GLY A 129 1.21 -3.62 7.52
C GLY A 129 0.44 -3.52 8.82
N ARG A 130 1.00 -2.71 9.74
CA ARG A 130 0.39 -2.48 11.04
C ARG A 130 -0.97 -1.79 10.90
N PRO A 131 -2.02 -2.29 11.58
CA PRO A 131 -3.37 -1.75 11.45
C PRO A 131 -3.45 -0.23 11.63
N GLU A 132 -2.85 0.29 12.68
CA GLU A 132 -2.92 1.72 13.01
C GLU A 132 -2.27 2.60 11.92
N GLY A 133 -1.18 2.11 11.31
CA GLY A 133 -0.49 2.82 10.24
C GLY A 133 -1.32 2.84 8.95
N GLN A 134 -1.83 1.67 8.54
CA GLN A 134 -2.63 1.56 7.32
C GLN A 134 -3.98 2.28 7.45
N GLN A 135 -4.64 2.19 8.60
CA GLN A 135 -5.89 2.92 8.87
C GLN A 135 -5.70 4.45 8.76
N ARG A 136 -4.59 5.00 9.28
CA ARG A 136 -4.29 6.43 9.13
C ARG A 136 -4.08 6.84 7.67
N LYS A 137 -3.33 6.04 6.89
CA LYS A 137 -3.14 6.29 5.46
C LYS A 137 -4.48 6.30 4.73
N ILE A 138 -5.31 5.28 4.94
CA ILE A 138 -6.65 5.14 4.37
C ILE A 138 -7.52 6.37 4.69
N TYR A 139 -7.54 6.77 5.96
CA TYR A 139 -8.31 7.92 6.41
C TYR A 139 -7.83 9.24 5.78
N VAL A 140 -6.51 9.50 5.77
CA VAL A 140 -5.95 10.73 5.20
C VAL A 140 -6.18 10.81 3.70
N LEU A 141 -6.10 9.67 2.99
CA LEU A 141 -6.37 9.58 1.55
C LEU A 141 -7.88 9.59 1.21
N GLY A 142 -8.77 9.52 2.22
CA GLY A 142 -10.22 9.49 2.02
C GLY A 142 -10.73 8.25 1.31
N LEU A 143 -9.98 7.14 1.38
CA LEU A 143 -10.29 5.90 0.65
C LEU A 143 -11.49 5.17 1.23
N ASP A 144 -11.77 5.33 2.53
CA ASP A 144 -12.95 4.80 3.21
C ASP A 144 -14.27 5.23 2.56
N ALA A 145 -14.30 6.41 1.94
CA ALA A 145 -15.47 6.90 1.18
C ALA A 145 -15.49 6.47 -0.29
N LEU A 146 -14.37 5.96 -0.82
CA LEU A 146 -14.19 5.68 -2.25
C LEU A 146 -14.24 4.19 -2.59
N VAL A 147 -14.04 3.30 -1.62
CA VAL A 147 -14.02 1.84 -1.82
C VAL A 147 -15.12 1.15 -1.01
N ASP A 148 -15.40 -0.10 -1.32
CA ASP A 148 -16.48 -0.85 -0.68
C ASP A 148 -15.97 -1.68 0.50
N GLU A 149 -14.73 -2.24 0.38
CA GLU A 149 -14.13 -3.07 1.42
C GLU A 149 -12.61 -2.85 1.52
N ILE A 150 -12.09 -2.94 2.74
CA ILE A 150 -10.66 -2.80 3.04
C ILE A 150 -10.23 -3.93 3.97
N ILE A 151 -9.15 -4.62 3.58
CA ILE A 151 -8.52 -5.65 4.40
C ILE A 151 -7.07 -5.24 4.68
N ILE A 152 -6.75 -5.04 5.96
CA ILE A 152 -5.39 -4.90 6.46
C ILE A 152 -4.94 -6.28 6.90
N THR A 153 -3.93 -6.83 6.24
CA THR A 153 -3.57 -8.25 6.41
C THR A 153 -3.15 -8.61 7.83
N ASP A 154 -2.47 -7.71 8.56
CA ASP A 154 -2.06 -7.95 9.94
C ASP A 154 -3.27 -8.10 10.91
N GLU A 155 -4.44 -7.56 10.59
CA GLU A 155 -5.68 -7.76 11.37
C GLU A 155 -6.22 -9.20 11.28
N LEU A 156 -5.75 -9.98 10.32
CA LEU A 156 -6.16 -11.38 10.13
C LEU A 156 -5.46 -12.36 11.09
N GLY A 157 -4.60 -11.85 11.97
CA GLY A 157 -3.89 -12.63 12.99
C GLY A 157 -2.40 -12.34 13.08
N GLY A 158 -1.82 -11.54 12.18
CA GLY A 158 -0.41 -11.14 12.23
C GLY A 158 0.28 -11.12 10.86
N PRO A 159 1.60 -10.83 10.87
CA PRO A 159 2.38 -10.65 9.63
C PRO A 159 2.43 -11.87 8.71
N GLU A 160 2.17 -13.07 9.22
CA GLU A 160 2.10 -14.32 8.43
C GLU A 160 0.95 -14.33 7.44
N HIS A 161 -0.02 -13.43 7.60
CA HIS A 161 -1.15 -13.26 6.69
C HIS A 161 -0.93 -12.21 5.60
N ARG A 162 0.24 -11.55 5.63
CA ARG A 162 0.64 -10.63 4.54
C ARG A 162 0.77 -11.37 3.22
N LYS A 163 0.60 -10.64 2.13
CA LYS A 163 0.89 -11.14 0.78
C LYS A 163 2.31 -11.73 0.71
N PRO A 164 2.49 -12.90 0.15
CA PRO A 164 1.64 -13.61 -0.79
C PRO A 164 0.57 -14.56 -0.19
N CYS A 165 0.26 -14.49 1.11
CA CYS A 165 -0.79 -15.32 1.71
C CYS A 165 -2.16 -15.05 1.05
N GLY A 166 -2.86 -16.13 0.65
CA GLY A 166 -4.16 -16.04 -0.04
C GLY A 166 -5.35 -15.68 0.85
N LYS A 167 -5.20 -15.66 2.20
CA LYS A 167 -6.32 -15.48 3.14
C LYS A 167 -7.13 -14.22 2.89
N ALA A 168 -6.46 -13.09 2.67
CA ALA A 168 -7.12 -11.81 2.39
C ALA A 168 -7.91 -11.84 1.08
N PHE A 169 -7.40 -12.53 0.05
CA PHE A 169 -8.08 -12.66 -1.24
C PHE A 169 -9.33 -13.54 -1.15
N HIS A 170 -9.31 -14.59 -0.33
CA HIS A 170 -10.49 -15.40 -0.07
C HIS A 170 -11.60 -14.58 0.61
N LEU A 171 -11.24 -13.82 1.66
CA LEU A 171 -12.17 -12.95 2.36
C LEU A 171 -12.71 -11.85 1.43
N MET A 172 -11.85 -11.19 0.67
CA MET A 172 -12.27 -10.14 -0.28
C MET A 172 -13.26 -10.68 -1.31
N ARG A 173 -13.02 -11.89 -1.86
CA ARG A 173 -13.98 -12.54 -2.77
C ARG A 173 -15.34 -12.76 -2.09
N ASP A 174 -15.34 -13.20 -0.84
CA ASP A 174 -16.59 -13.48 -0.12
C ASP A 174 -17.39 -12.22 0.20
N MET A 175 -16.69 -11.08 0.38
CA MET A 175 -17.31 -9.78 0.68
C MET A 175 -17.85 -9.10 -0.60
N ILE A 176 -17.05 -9.05 -1.67
CA ILE A 176 -17.38 -8.24 -2.86
C ILE A 176 -17.30 -8.98 -4.20
N GLY A 177 -16.89 -10.24 -4.21
CA GLY A 177 -16.60 -11.00 -5.44
C GLY A 177 -17.82 -11.66 -6.09
N ASN A 178 -18.72 -10.88 -6.66
CA ASN A 178 -19.88 -11.39 -7.40
C ASN A 178 -19.45 -12.12 -8.68
N GLY A 179 -19.51 -13.45 -8.69
CA GLY A 179 -19.14 -14.28 -9.84
C GLY A 179 -17.80 -15.02 -9.69
N GLY A 180 -17.14 -14.87 -8.55
CA GLY A 180 -15.89 -15.58 -8.24
C GLY A 180 -14.63 -14.89 -8.78
N TYR A 181 -13.48 -15.55 -8.61
CA TYR A 181 -12.16 -14.94 -8.92
C TYR A 181 -11.98 -14.53 -10.38
N SER A 182 -12.55 -15.27 -11.33
CA SER A 182 -12.43 -14.97 -12.76
C SER A 182 -13.09 -13.65 -13.18
N THR A 183 -13.97 -13.09 -12.33
CA THR A 183 -14.59 -11.78 -12.54
C THR A 183 -13.97 -10.68 -11.68
N MET A 184 -12.84 -10.96 -11.06
CA MET A 184 -12.10 -10.01 -10.22
C MET A 184 -10.72 -9.72 -10.84
N CYS A 185 -10.19 -8.52 -10.59
CA CYS A 185 -8.78 -8.25 -10.84
C CYS A 185 -8.08 -7.76 -9.58
N TYR A 186 -6.77 -7.96 -9.56
CA TYR A 186 -5.89 -7.39 -8.55
C TYR A 186 -4.88 -6.46 -9.23
N VAL A 187 -4.72 -5.27 -8.64
CA VAL A 187 -3.80 -4.22 -9.10
C VAL A 187 -2.78 -3.96 -7.99
N GLY A 188 -1.50 -4.04 -8.30
CA GLY A 188 -0.42 -3.83 -7.33
C GLY A 188 0.87 -3.44 -8.02
N ASP A 189 1.87 -3.04 -7.23
CA ASP A 189 3.19 -2.63 -7.71
C ASP A 189 4.26 -3.71 -7.54
N ASN A 190 4.12 -4.59 -6.54
CA ASN A 190 5.16 -5.52 -6.13
C ASN A 190 4.99 -6.91 -6.74
N ILE A 191 5.65 -7.14 -7.87
CA ILE A 191 5.58 -8.40 -8.62
C ILE A 191 5.95 -9.66 -7.79
N LYS A 192 6.70 -9.49 -6.70
CA LYS A 192 7.16 -10.64 -5.90
C LYS A 192 6.14 -11.14 -4.89
N LYS A 193 5.22 -10.27 -4.44
CA LYS A 193 4.24 -10.60 -3.39
C LYS A 193 2.79 -10.46 -3.83
N ASP A 194 2.48 -9.50 -4.69
CA ASP A 194 1.11 -9.09 -4.96
C ASP A 194 0.33 -10.07 -5.85
N PHE A 195 1.04 -10.79 -6.73
CA PHE A 195 0.39 -11.56 -7.78
C PHE A 195 0.41 -13.08 -7.57
N VAL A 196 1.16 -13.58 -6.58
CA VAL A 196 1.25 -15.03 -6.32
C VAL A 196 -0.14 -15.63 -6.04
N ALA A 197 -0.85 -15.12 -5.04
CA ALA A 197 -2.18 -15.62 -4.72
C ALA A 197 -3.24 -15.27 -5.79
N PRO A 198 -3.33 -14.04 -6.33
CA PRO A 198 -4.24 -13.72 -7.42
C PRO A 198 -4.12 -14.63 -8.65
N GLU A 199 -2.90 -14.91 -9.11
CA GLU A 199 -2.65 -15.81 -10.23
C GLU A 199 -3.10 -17.26 -9.94
N GLU A 200 -2.76 -17.78 -8.75
CA GLU A 200 -3.20 -19.11 -8.32
C GLU A 200 -4.71 -19.25 -8.24
N LEU A 201 -5.40 -18.16 -7.87
CA LEU A 201 -6.86 -18.10 -7.74
C LEU A 201 -7.57 -17.83 -9.08
N GLY A 202 -6.84 -17.46 -10.14
CA GLY A 202 -7.39 -17.15 -11.46
C GLY A 202 -8.00 -15.76 -11.57
N MET A 203 -7.53 -14.80 -10.76
CA MET A 203 -7.86 -13.39 -10.92
C MET A 203 -7.08 -12.77 -12.09
N ARG A 204 -7.63 -11.73 -12.71
CA ARG A 204 -6.85 -10.89 -13.63
C ARG A 204 -5.81 -10.10 -12.83
N CYS A 205 -4.55 -10.12 -13.30
CA CYS A 205 -3.43 -9.44 -12.63
C CYS A 205 -3.00 -8.22 -13.45
N ILE A 206 -2.97 -7.05 -12.82
CA ILE A 206 -2.54 -5.78 -13.43
C ILE A 206 -1.39 -5.24 -12.60
N TRP A 207 -0.19 -5.29 -13.16
CA TRP A 207 1.01 -4.79 -12.53
C TRP A 207 1.23 -3.32 -12.87
N PHE A 208 1.13 -2.46 -11.88
CA PHE A 208 1.50 -1.06 -11.98
C PHE A 208 3.01 -0.92 -11.75
N ARG A 209 3.74 -0.64 -12.81
CA ARG A 209 5.17 -0.38 -12.75
C ARG A 209 5.41 1.10 -12.46
N ASN A 210 5.50 1.41 -11.17
CA ASN A 210 5.78 2.74 -10.64
C ASN A 210 7.27 3.11 -10.75
#